data_80b1d43c3e3176c4ec5bae756e7995f3
#
_entry.id   80b1d43c3e3176c4ec5bae756e7995f3
#
_cell.length_a   1.000
_cell.length_b   1.000
_cell.length_c   1.000
_cell.angle_alpha   90.00
_cell.angle_beta   90.00
_cell.angle_gamma   90.00
#
_symmetry.space_group_name_H-M   'P 1'
#
loop_
_entity.id
_entity.type
_entity.pdbx_description
1 polymer ?
#
loop_
_entity_poly.entity_id
_entity_poly.type
_entity_poly.pdbx_seq_one_letter_code
_entity_poly.pdbx_strand_id
1 'polypeptide(L)'
;NLISCREYILKGKNGKIINPSQLDSSWLRQPKSIEVNNFKLLYVGRLKIEKGIFSLFNLIKNKKDISLTVVGSEKKDVSSYANQSNVKILQTQASKSKLIKHYDDHNIFVLPSYTEGHPMVVLEALARRRPVIIFEDIKHIVGNKKGIFVSKRNSNSLLETINYIRQNILEIQEGMKK
;
A
#
# COMPACT_ATOMS: atom_id res chain seq x y z
N ASN A 1 7.20 32.83 2.52
CA ASN A 1 8.02 31.64 2.74
C ASN A 1 7.41 30.48 1.94
N LEU A 2 8.22 29.90 1.03
CA LEU A 2 7.80 28.73 0.28
C LEU A 2 7.97 27.49 1.16
N ILE A 3 6.98 26.59 1.15
CA ILE A 3 7.02 25.32 1.85
C ILE A 3 6.71 24.22 0.83
N SER A 4 7.54 23.18 0.80
CA SER A 4 7.34 22.02 -0.08
C SER A 4 7.72 20.72 0.64
N CYS A 5 7.12 19.61 0.22
CA CYS A 5 7.54 18.29 0.64
C CYS A 5 8.66 17.70 -0.24
N ARG A 6 9.12 18.44 -1.25
CA ARG A 6 10.16 18.01 -2.19
C ARG A 6 11.04 19.18 -2.62
N GLU A 7 12.35 18.94 -2.61
CA GLU A 7 13.36 19.94 -2.97
C GLU A 7 13.19 20.46 -4.40
N TYR A 8 12.94 19.59 -5.37
CA TYR A 8 12.81 19.98 -6.77
C TYR A 8 11.65 20.95 -7.05
N ILE A 9 10.63 21.01 -6.18
CA ILE A 9 9.52 21.97 -6.30
C ILE A 9 9.98 23.37 -5.95
N LEU A 10 10.98 23.51 -5.09
CA LEU A 10 11.52 24.79 -4.70
C LEU A 10 12.34 25.44 -5.81
N LYS A 11 12.85 24.65 -6.80
CA LYS A 11 13.58 25.14 -7.98
C LYS A 11 14.66 26.19 -7.65
N GLY A 12 15.47 25.96 -6.63
CA GLY A 12 16.51 26.88 -6.17
C GLY A 12 16.00 28.14 -5.43
N LYS A 13 14.70 28.23 -5.15
CA LYS A 13 14.15 29.29 -4.30
C LYS A 13 14.35 28.95 -2.83
N ASN A 14 14.63 29.97 -2.01
CA ASN A 14 14.69 29.78 -0.56
C ASN A 14 13.34 29.31 -0.03
N GLY A 15 13.32 28.13 0.55
CA GLY A 15 12.12 27.53 1.11
C GLY A 15 12.45 26.43 2.12
N LYS A 16 11.44 25.99 2.83
CA LYS A 16 11.56 24.91 3.82
C LYS A 16 10.99 23.62 3.27
N ILE A 17 11.79 22.55 3.29
CA ILE A 17 11.33 21.19 3.03
C ILE A 17 10.72 20.66 4.32
N ILE A 18 9.50 20.19 4.26
CA ILE A 18 8.83 19.48 5.34
C ILE A 18 8.37 18.11 4.85
N ASN A 19 8.50 17.12 5.69
CA ASN A 19 7.91 15.80 5.47
C ASN A 19 6.56 15.76 6.19
N PRO A 20 5.43 15.90 5.47
CA PRO A 20 4.14 15.83 6.12
C PRO A 20 3.97 14.41 6.68
N SER A 21 3.83 14.29 7.98
CA SER A 21 3.46 13.05 8.62
C SER A 21 2.21 13.31 9.46
N GLN A 22 1.17 12.53 9.20
CA GLN A 22 -0.07 12.54 9.98
C GLN A 22 -0.18 11.32 10.89
N LEU A 23 0.90 10.57 11.03
CA LEU A 23 0.94 9.42 11.92
C LEU A 23 1.12 9.89 13.36
N ASP A 24 0.13 9.62 14.17
CA ASP A 24 0.20 9.80 15.61
C ASP A 24 0.56 8.49 16.33
N SER A 25 0.66 8.55 17.65
CA SER A 25 1.02 7.41 18.49
C SER A 25 0.11 6.18 18.33
N SER A 26 -1.14 6.35 17.86
CA SER A 26 -2.05 5.23 17.64
C SER A 26 -1.57 4.29 16.53
N TRP A 27 -0.88 4.82 15.51
CA TRP A 27 -0.27 4.03 14.44
C TRP A 27 0.96 3.25 14.90
N LEU A 28 1.65 3.73 15.94
CA LEU A 28 2.90 3.15 16.44
C LEU A 28 2.68 2.12 17.56
N ARG A 29 1.43 1.91 18.00
CA ARG A 29 1.11 0.85 18.97
C ARG A 29 1.50 -0.50 18.38
N GLN A 30 1.75 -1.48 19.25
CA GLN A 30 2.16 -2.82 18.84
C GLN A 30 1.19 -3.38 17.78
N PRO A 31 1.66 -3.69 16.56
CA PRO A 31 0.79 -4.24 15.53
C PRO A 31 0.41 -5.67 15.84
N LYS A 32 -0.75 -6.09 15.34
CA LYS A 32 -1.16 -7.50 15.37
C LYS A 32 -0.15 -8.34 14.58
N SER A 33 0.20 -9.51 15.10
CA SER A 33 0.99 -10.50 14.36
C SER A 33 0.29 -10.92 13.06
N ILE A 34 1.07 -11.24 12.05
CA ILE A 34 0.54 -11.70 10.76
C ILE A 34 0.05 -13.15 10.88
N GLU A 35 -1.15 -13.42 10.37
CA GLU A 35 -1.66 -14.78 10.19
C GLU A 35 -1.14 -15.34 8.86
N VAL A 36 -0.36 -16.42 8.91
CA VAL A 36 0.30 -16.98 7.72
C VAL A 36 -0.67 -17.78 6.84
N ASN A 37 -1.76 -18.32 7.40
CA ASN A 37 -2.64 -19.28 6.73
C ASN A 37 -3.60 -18.66 5.69
N ASN A 38 -3.95 -17.38 5.83
CA ASN A 38 -4.86 -16.66 4.93
C ASN A 38 -4.19 -15.41 4.40
N PHE A 39 -3.44 -15.54 3.32
CA PHE A 39 -2.65 -14.44 2.79
C PHE A 39 -3.52 -13.41 2.06
N LYS A 40 -3.58 -12.20 2.62
CA LYS A 40 -4.49 -11.13 2.17
C LYS A 40 -3.70 -9.89 1.79
N LEU A 41 -4.02 -9.35 0.62
CA LEU A 41 -3.54 -8.05 0.16
C LEU A 41 -4.50 -6.95 0.57
N LEU A 42 -3.96 -5.78 0.91
CA LEU A 42 -4.71 -4.56 1.18
C LEU A 42 -4.31 -3.47 0.19
N TYR A 43 -5.30 -2.77 -0.34
CA TYR A 43 -5.16 -1.48 -0.97
C TYR A 43 -6.00 -0.45 -0.22
N VAL A 44 -5.45 0.74 0.03
CA VAL A 44 -6.16 1.88 0.61
C VAL A 44 -5.95 3.09 -0.30
N GLY A 45 -7.03 3.67 -0.80
CA GLY A 45 -6.94 4.83 -1.68
C GLY A 45 -8.12 5.02 -2.60
N ARG A 46 -8.11 6.12 -3.37
CA ARG A 46 -9.15 6.42 -4.36
C ARG A 46 -9.07 5.45 -5.53
N LEU A 47 -10.24 5.07 -6.08
CA LEU A 47 -10.32 4.24 -7.29
C LEU A 47 -10.22 5.12 -8.54
N LYS A 48 -9.02 5.57 -8.82
CA LYS A 48 -8.68 6.37 -10.00
C LYS A 48 -7.63 5.69 -10.86
N ILE A 49 -7.61 6.04 -12.14
CA ILE A 49 -6.68 5.46 -13.11
C ILE A 49 -5.23 5.69 -12.67
N GLU A 50 -4.90 6.92 -12.24
CA GLU A 50 -3.55 7.27 -11.78
C GLU A 50 -3.11 6.49 -10.53
N LYS A 51 -4.05 5.92 -9.77
CA LYS A 51 -3.78 5.04 -8.62
C LYS A 51 -3.53 3.58 -9.01
N GLY A 52 -3.65 3.25 -10.30
CA GLY A 52 -3.30 1.96 -10.86
C GLY A 52 -4.12 0.77 -10.38
N ILE A 53 -5.22 1.00 -9.64
CA ILE A 53 -6.03 -0.08 -9.04
C ILE A 53 -6.63 -1.00 -10.09
N PHE A 54 -7.06 -0.46 -11.22
CA PHE A 54 -7.62 -1.25 -12.33
C PHE A 54 -6.56 -2.18 -12.95
N SER A 55 -5.31 -1.73 -13.03
CA SER A 55 -4.18 -2.58 -13.42
C SER A 55 -3.98 -3.71 -12.41
N LEU A 56 -4.03 -3.42 -11.10
CA LEU A 56 -3.92 -4.44 -10.07
C LEU A 56 -5.04 -5.49 -10.17
N PHE A 57 -6.28 -5.08 -10.38
CA PHE A 57 -7.39 -6.02 -10.60
C PHE A 57 -7.12 -6.98 -11.75
N ASN A 58 -6.61 -6.48 -12.87
CA ASN A 58 -6.26 -7.30 -14.03
C ASN A 58 -5.10 -8.26 -13.72
N LEU A 59 -4.09 -7.80 -12.96
CA LEU A 59 -2.93 -8.63 -12.60
C LEU A 59 -3.29 -9.81 -11.70
N ILE A 60 -4.30 -9.66 -10.83
CA ILE A 60 -4.74 -10.72 -9.91
C ILE A 60 -5.99 -11.45 -10.39
N LYS A 61 -6.52 -11.10 -11.57
CA LYS A 61 -7.69 -11.76 -12.13
C LYS A 61 -7.46 -13.28 -12.20
N ASN A 62 -8.46 -14.06 -11.75
CA ASN A 62 -8.43 -15.52 -11.72
C ASN A 62 -7.35 -16.16 -10.81
N LYS A 63 -6.70 -15.39 -9.93
CA LYS A 63 -5.73 -15.91 -8.95
C LYS A 63 -6.46 -16.25 -7.65
N LYS A 64 -6.93 -17.50 -7.52
CA LYS A 64 -7.76 -17.94 -6.39
C LYS A 64 -7.03 -17.95 -5.05
N ASP A 65 -5.71 -18.04 -5.06
CA ASP A 65 -4.83 -18.05 -3.89
C ASP A 65 -4.47 -16.64 -3.38
N ILE A 66 -4.94 -15.59 -4.07
CA ILE A 66 -4.74 -14.20 -3.71
C ILE A 66 -6.08 -13.55 -3.36
N SER A 67 -6.20 -13.01 -2.16
CA SER A 67 -7.34 -12.21 -1.72
C SER A 67 -6.94 -10.75 -1.62
N LEU A 68 -7.72 -9.85 -2.22
CA LEU A 68 -7.50 -8.39 -2.16
C LEU A 68 -8.68 -7.70 -1.49
N THR A 69 -8.41 -6.93 -0.45
CA THR A 69 -9.37 -5.96 0.09
C THR A 69 -8.98 -4.56 -0.37
N VAL A 70 -9.96 -3.85 -0.91
CA VAL A 70 -9.85 -2.46 -1.35
C VAL A 70 -10.66 -1.58 -0.42
N VAL A 71 -10.02 -0.59 0.20
CA VAL A 71 -10.65 0.38 1.11
C VAL A 71 -10.54 1.78 0.51
N GLY A 72 -11.64 2.49 0.42
CA GLY A 72 -11.57 3.90 0.05
C GLY A 72 -12.07 4.24 -1.34
N SER A 73 -13.30 4.01 -1.65
CA SER A 73 -13.78 4.30 -2.97
C SER A 73 -15.25 4.63 -3.08
N GLU A 74 -15.56 5.37 -4.13
CA GLU A 74 -16.91 5.56 -4.62
C GLU A 74 -17.35 4.28 -5.34
N LYS A 75 -18.49 3.72 -4.93
CA LYS A 75 -19.03 2.45 -5.45
C LYS A 75 -19.30 2.42 -6.96
N LYS A 76 -19.41 3.57 -7.62
CA LYS A 76 -19.94 3.67 -8.99
C LYS A 76 -19.01 3.12 -10.07
N ASP A 77 -17.68 3.18 -9.88
CA ASP A 77 -16.74 2.91 -10.98
C ASP A 77 -16.16 1.49 -11.01
N VAL A 78 -16.60 0.61 -10.11
CA VAL A 78 -15.97 -0.70 -9.91
C VAL A 78 -16.90 -1.90 -9.96
N SER A 79 -18.12 -1.73 -10.40
CA SER A 79 -19.12 -2.82 -10.45
C SER A 79 -18.63 -4.06 -11.22
N SER A 80 -17.88 -3.86 -12.30
CA SER A 80 -17.33 -4.96 -13.10
C SER A 80 -16.19 -5.72 -12.40
N TYR A 81 -15.46 -5.06 -11.48
CA TYR A 81 -14.35 -5.67 -10.72
C TYR A 81 -14.83 -6.24 -9.37
N ALA A 82 -15.93 -5.72 -8.83
CA ALA A 82 -16.57 -6.23 -7.60
C ALA A 82 -17.08 -7.68 -7.75
N ASN A 83 -17.27 -8.14 -8.97
CA ASN A 83 -17.70 -9.51 -9.27
C ASN A 83 -16.55 -10.55 -9.27
N GLN A 84 -15.31 -10.13 -9.02
CA GLN A 84 -14.21 -11.08 -8.84
C GLN A 84 -14.30 -11.69 -7.44
N SER A 85 -14.39 -13.03 -7.36
CA SER A 85 -14.56 -13.75 -6.08
C SER A 85 -13.42 -13.53 -5.07
N ASN A 86 -12.25 -13.10 -5.54
CA ASN A 86 -11.07 -12.83 -4.74
C ASN A 86 -10.86 -11.33 -4.39
N VAL A 87 -11.83 -10.46 -4.76
CA VAL A 87 -11.76 -9.01 -4.50
C VAL A 87 -12.92 -8.56 -3.62
N LYS A 88 -12.60 -7.91 -2.52
CA LYS A 88 -13.57 -7.27 -1.62
C LYS A 88 -13.38 -5.75 -1.65
N ILE A 89 -14.44 -5.01 -1.98
CA ILE A 89 -14.40 -3.54 -2.03
C ILE A 89 -15.20 -2.98 -0.87
N LEU A 90 -14.58 -2.13 -0.06
CA LEU A 90 -15.15 -1.47 1.10
C LEU A 90 -15.13 0.05 0.90
N GLN A 91 -16.13 0.73 1.46
CA GLN A 91 -16.16 2.19 1.47
C GLN A 91 -15.03 2.76 2.32
N THR A 92 -14.67 4.02 2.04
CA THR A 92 -13.71 4.80 2.85
C THR A 92 -14.08 4.71 4.33
N GLN A 93 -13.08 4.42 5.16
CA GLN A 93 -13.26 4.35 6.59
C GLN A 93 -13.02 5.74 7.20
N ALA A 94 -14.07 6.34 7.74
CA ALA A 94 -13.97 7.61 8.48
C ALA A 94 -13.23 7.44 9.83
N SER A 95 -13.29 6.23 10.41
CA SER A 95 -12.67 5.94 11.69
C SER A 95 -11.23 5.46 11.51
N LYS A 96 -10.27 6.18 12.12
CA LYS A 96 -8.85 5.80 12.16
C LYS A 96 -8.64 4.39 12.73
N SER A 97 -9.34 4.05 13.80
CA SER A 97 -9.22 2.72 14.43
C SER A 97 -9.64 1.59 13.47
N LYS A 98 -10.69 1.80 12.70
CA LYS A 98 -11.10 0.84 11.67
C LYS A 98 -10.08 0.75 10.54
N LEU A 99 -9.48 1.87 10.15
CA LEU A 99 -8.43 1.87 9.13
C LEU A 99 -7.19 1.10 9.62
N ILE A 100 -6.72 1.37 10.84
CA ILE A 100 -5.62 0.61 11.47
C ILE A 100 -5.94 -0.88 11.50
N LYS A 101 -7.17 -1.25 11.85
CA LYS A 101 -7.60 -2.65 11.86
C LYS A 101 -7.48 -3.30 10.47
N HIS A 102 -7.78 -2.57 9.39
CA HIS A 102 -7.59 -3.10 8.04
C HIS A 102 -6.11 -3.42 7.77
N TYR A 103 -5.18 -2.54 8.12
CA TYR A 103 -3.75 -2.86 8.00
C TYR A 103 -3.38 -4.10 8.85
N ASP A 104 -3.89 -4.18 10.09
CA ASP A 104 -3.58 -5.28 11.00
C ASP A 104 -4.15 -6.65 10.57
N ASP A 105 -5.27 -6.65 9.88
CA ASP A 105 -5.94 -7.88 9.41
C ASP A 105 -5.43 -8.38 8.05
N HIS A 106 -4.46 -7.68 7.43
CA HIS A 106 -3.89 -8.03 6.13
C HIS A 106 -2.37 -8.26 6.22
N ASN A 107 -1.84 -9.00 5.26
CA ASN A 107 -0.43 -9.43 5.27
C ASN A 107 0.47 -8.45 4.52
N ILE A 108 0.03 -7.98 3.35
CA ILE A 108 0.78 -7.10 2.46
C ILE A 108 -0.10 -5.91 2.08
N PHE A 109 0.49 -4.73 2.07
CA PHE A 109 -0.09 -3.55 1.46
C PHE A 109 0.44 -3.39 0.02
N VAL A 110 -0.45 -3.13 -0.95
CA VAL A 110 -0.07 -2.92 -2.35
C VAL A 110 -0.46 -1.52 -2.78
N LEU A 111 0.51 -0.75 -3.28
CA LEU A 111 0.29 0.57 -3.88
C LEU A 111 0.62 0.53 -5.37
N PRO A 112 -0.37 0.31 -6.25
CA PRO A 112 -0.15 0.12 -7.67
C PRO A 112 -0.10 1.43 -8.47
N SER A 113 0.08 2.58 -7.82
CA SER A 113 0.02 3.91 -8.43
C SER A 113 1.03 4.08 -9.57
N TYR A 114 0.64 4.83 -10.59
CA TYR A 114 1.53 5.31 -11.65
C TYR A 114 2.29 6.57 -11.23
N THR A 115 1.69 7.37 -10.36
CA THR A 115 2.30 8.60 -9.83
C THR A 115 1.84 8.85 -8.41
N GLU A 116 2.72 9.41 -7.61
CA GLU A 116 2.45 9.84 -6.23
C GLU A 116 3.20 11.13 -5.91
N GLY A 117 2.61 11.93 -5.02
CA GLY A 117 3.32 13.06 -4.41
C GLY A 117 4.05 12.62 -3.14
N HIS A 118 3.29 12.24 -2.13
CA HIS A 118 3.77 11.75 -0.83
C HIS A 118 2.76 10.72 -0.32
N PRO A 119 2.96 9.42 -0.60
CA PRO A 119 1.97 8.39 -0.31
C PRO A 119 1.95 8.05 1.18
N MET A 120 1.12 8.75 1.97
CA MET A 120 0.96 8.50 3.41
C MET A 120 0.58 7.06 3.73
N VAL A 121 -0.21 6.42 2.88
CA VAL A 121 -0.63 5.01 3.02
C VAL A 121 0.55 4.03 3.10
N VAL A 122 1.70 4.37 2.49
CA VAL A 122 2.94 3.59 2.63
C VAL A 122 3.49 3.71 4.06
N LEU A 123 3.50 4.91 4.62
CA LEU A 123 3.95 5.13 6.00
C LEU A 123 3.00 4.46 7.00
N GLU A 124 1.70 4.50 6.74
CA GLU A 124 0.68 3.80 7.52
C GLU A 124 0.94 2.28 7.54
N ALA A 125 1.17 1.68 6.37
CA ALA A 125 1.47 0.26 6.25
C ALA A 125 2.77 -0.12 7.00
N LEU A 126 3.84 0.65 6.81
CA LEU A 126 5.11 0.42 7.48
C LEU A 126 5.00 0.57 9.00
N ALA A 127 4.24 1.56 9.50
CA ALA A 127 3.97 1.74 10.93
C ALA A 127 3.23 0.53 11.53
N ARG A 128 2.42 -0.16 10.74
CA ARG A 128 1.76 -1.42 11.12
C ARG A 128 2.59 -2.66 10.78
N ARG A 129 3.87 -2.49 10.41
CA ARG A 129 4.80 -3.57 10.01
C ARG A 129 4.20 -4.47 8.94
N ARG A 130 3.50 -3.87 7.98
CA ARG A 130 3.02 -4.58 6.79
C ARG A 130 3.99 -4.33 5.65
N PRO A 131 4.57 -5.38 5.06
CA PRO A 131 5.35 -5.24 3.84
C PRO A 131 4.53 -4.53 2.78
N VAL A 132 5.19 -3.67 2.03
CA VAL A 132 4.58 -2.84 1.00
C VAL A 132 5.10 -3.27 -0.36
N ILE A 133 4.20 -3.61 -1.29
CA ILE A 133 4.56 -3.76 -2.70
C ILE A 133 4.22 -2.47 -3.42
N ILE A 134 5.20 -1.91 -4.11
CA ILE A 134 5.03 -0.81 -5.06
C ILE A 134 5.45 -1.27 -6.45
N PHE A 135 5.02 -0.56 -7.49
CA PHE A 135 5.54 -0.77 -8.83
C PHE A 135 6.68 0.20 -9.14
N GLU A 136 7.48 -0.14 -10.16
CA GLU A 136 8.68 0.63 -10.57
C GLU A 136 8.35 2.10 -10.82
N ASP A 137 7.12 2.40 -11.26
CA ASP A 137 6.64 3.75 -11.58
C ASP A 137 6.88 4.77 -10.45
N ILE A 138 6.71 4.35 -9.19
CA ILE A 138 6.83 5.23 -8.01
C ILE A 138 8.04 4.92 -7.12
N LYS A 139 8.94 4.04 -7.56
CA LYS A 139 10.15 3.68 -6.80
C LYS A 139 10.98 4.91 -6.41
N HIS A 140 11.13 5.85 -7.32
CA HIS A 140 11.89 7.09 -7.10
C HIS A 140 11.27 8.03 -6.06
N ILE A 141 9.97 7.86 -5.77
CA ILE A 141 9.21 8.68 -4.81
C ILE A 141 9.30 8.08 -3.41
N VAL A 142 9.17 6.77 -3.32
CA VAL A 142 9.08 6.06 -2.04
C VAL A 142 10.45 5.78 -1.47
N GLY A 143 11.44 5.62 -2.33
CA GLY A 143 12.82 5.33 -1.97
C GLY A 143 13.02 3.89 -1.46
N ASN A 144 14.25 3.63 -1.02
CA ASN A 144 14.64 2.33 -0.47
C ASN A 144 14.43 2.33 1.05
N LYS A 145 13.38 1.67 1.52
CA LYS A 145 13.10 1.49 2.95
C LYS A 145 12.86 0.01 3.24
N LYS A 146 13.25 -0.42 4.43
CA LYS A 146 12.95 -1.79 4.91
C LYS A 146 11.44 -2.04 4.83
N GLY A 147 11.06 -3.20 4.33
CA GLY A 147 9.67 -3.58 4.17
C GLY A 147 9.01 -3.09 2.87
N ILE A 148 9.75 -2.40 1.98
CA ILE A 148 9.26 -2.01 0.66
C ILE A 148 9.87 -2.92 -0.41
N PHE A 149 9.00 -3.48 -1.25
CA PHE A 149 9.34 -4.37 -2.34
C PHE A 149 8.86 -3.77 -3.65
N VAL A 150 9.69 -3.84 -4.67
CA VAL A 150 9.39 -3.27 -5.99
C VAL A 150 9.08 -4.40 -6.96
N SER A 151 7.94 -4.31 -7.63
CA SER A 151 7.52 -5.24 -8.67
C SER A 151 7.44 -4.55 -10.02
N LYS A 152 7.70 -5.28 -11.09
CA LYS A 152 7.30 -4.85 -12.45
C LYS A 152 5.78 -4.95 -12.58
N ARG A 153 5.21 -4.13 -13.46
CA ARG A 153 3.76 -4.10 -13.70
C ARG A 153 3.30 -5.24 -14.62
N ASN A 154 3.55 -6.46 -14.19
CA ASN A 154 3.03 -7.67 -14.81
C ASN A 154 2.72 -8.74 -13.75
N SER A 155 1.87 -9.69 -14.11
CA SER A 155 1.37 -10.71 -13.18
C SER A 155 2.49 -11.59 -12.62
N ASN A 156 3.47 -11.98 -13.44
CA ASN A 156 4.55 -12.88 -13.00
C ASN A 156 5.41 -12.21 -11.93
N SER A 157 5.90 -10.99 -12.18
CA SER A 157 6.73 -10.25 -11.21
C SER A 157 5.96 -9.94 -9.93
N LEU A 158 4.65 -9.60 -10.02
CA LEU A 158 3.83 -9.39 -8.84
C LEU A 158 3.69 -10.67 -8.03
N LEU A 159 3.42 -11.81 -8.66
CA LEU A 159 3.30 -13.11 -8.00
C LEU A 159 4.62 -13.56 -7.36
N GLU A 160 5.74 -13.40 -8.06
CA GLU A 160 7.07 -13.67 -7.52
C GLU A 160 7.33 -12.84 -6.25
N THR A 161 7.01 -11.53 -6.30
CA THR A 161 7.16 -10.64 -5.14
C THR A 161 6.26 -11.05 -3.98
N ILE A 162 5.00 -11.39 -4.25
CA ILE A 162 4.06 -11.88 -3.23
C ILE A 162 4.57 -13.17 -2.60
N ASN A 163 5.02 -14.13 -3.41
CA ASN A 163 5.51 -15.42 -2.94
C ASN A 163 6.79 -15.28 -2.11
N TYR A 164 7.71 -14.42 -2.54
CA TYR A 164 8.91 -14.10 -1.75
C TYR A 164 8.54 -13.55 -0.37
N ILE A 165 7.64 -12.57 -0.32
CA ILE A 165 7.19 -12.00 0.96
C ILE A 165 6.47 -13.07 1.80
N ARG A 166 5.62 -13.89 1.20
CA ARG A 166 4.90 -14.97 1.90
C ARG A 166 5.85 -15.95 2.58
N GLN A 167 6.90 -16.35 1.90
CA GLN A 167 7.89 -17.30 2.41
C GLN A 167 8.75 -16.70 3.55
N ASN A 168 8.98 -15.38 3.53
CA ASN A 168 9.89 -14.69 4.44
C ASN A 168 9.18 -13.71 5.40
N ILE A 169 7.86 -13.80 5.52
CA ILE A 169 7.03 -12.76 6.15
C ILE A 169 7.43 -12.44 7.60
N LEU A 170 7.77 -13.46 8.38
CA LEU A 170 8.15 -13.29 9.78
C LEU A 170 9.50 -12.58 9.92
N GLU A 171 10.48 -12.96 9.09
CA GLU A 171 11.80 -12.32 9.05
C GLU A 171 11.68 -10.85 8.60
N ILE A 172 10.89 -10.61 7.55
CA ILE A 172 10.61 -9.26 7.05
C ILE A 172 10.01 -8.40 8.16
N GLN A 173 8.99 -8.89 8.87
CA GLN A 173 8.38 -8.16 9.97
C GLN A 173 9.36 -7.88 11.11
N GLU A 174 10.20 -8.84 11.46
CA GLU A 174 11.22 -8.64 12.48
C GLU A 174 12.23 -7.57 12.04
N GLY A 175 12.67 -7.60 10.81
CA GLY A 175 13.52 -6.57 10.22
C GLY A 175 12.91 -5.16 10.22
N MET A 176 11.58 -5.05 10.20
CA MET A 176 10.86 -3.77 10.24
C MET A 176 10.73 -3.17 11.65
N LYS A 177 11.11 -3.88 12.72
CA LYS A 177 11.11 -3.38 14.11
C LYS A 177 12.23 -2.36 14.38
N LYS A 178 13.26 -2.34 13.56
CA LYS A 178 14.43 -1.47 13.64
C LYS A 178 14.26 -0.30 12.68
#